data_9fdbef5cd1779a86c8e4057173023fc9
#
_entry.id   9fdbef5cd1779a86c8e4057173023fc9
#
_cell.length_a   1.000
_cell.length_b   1.000
_cell.length_c   1.000
_cell.angle_alpha   90.00
_cell.angle_beta   90.00
_cell.angle_gamma   90.00
#
_symmetry.space_group_name_H-M   'P 1'
#
loop_
_entity.id
_entity.type
_entity.pdbx_description
1 polymer ?
#
loop_
_entity_poly.entity_id
_entity_poly.type
_entity_poly.pdbx_seq_one_letter_code
_entity_poly.pdbx_strand_id
1 'polypeptide(L)'
;PIWSEEQLESEKKVVINEIYEKEDEVTLEKIYDKAIWRKNPLKRGILGSEENVKGFTVDDLVGYKKEIFSKNNVTLVITGAIDEEKSREIFEEFGKIKINEGVERKEKVEVIKGRQFKREPDVKLKNFASWNIVDVQLSFDVDLTKIKENELLFLNSIIGGGDGSYLQTEIRENQGLVYDIYSCVDIFSKESILSIIFSIDKSRLQLSILEIIKILKQLKNIISKKDVDRNMAFFTENLWYWAEETKELNFQLGSDFLNDKEVLTIEDRIMANERIDFQRMREISEMIFRKENMSLIVIGPTKGITENKLRELLYGKYDNEYNEKD
;
A
#
# COMPACT_ATOMS: atom_id res chain seq x y z
N PRO A 1 -9.77 -18.59 -25.09
CA PRO A 1 -9.31 -19.97 -24.98
C PRO A 1 -10.49 -20.87 -24.64
N ILE A 2 -10.47 -22.09 -25.19
CA ILE A 2 -11.35 -23.19 -24.79
C ILE A 2 -10.55 -23.97 -23.76
N TRP A 3 -11.03 -24.03 -22.54
CA TRP A 3 -10.37 -24.82 -21.49
C TRP A 3 -10.93 -26.24 -21.49
N SER A 4 -10.06 -27.24 -21.38
CA SER A 4 -10.45 -28.60 -21.10
C SER A 4 -10.38 -28.91 -19.60
N GLU A 5 -11.12 -29.93 -19.14
CA GLU A 5 -11.00 -30.39 -17.74
C GLU A 5 -9.57 -30.81 -17.41
N GLU A 6 -8.86 -31.46 -18.33
CA GLU A 6 -7.45 -31.89 -18.11
C GLU A 6 -6.54 -30.69 -17.91
N GLN A 7 -6.70 -29.61 -18.69
CA GLN A 7 -5.92 -28.37 -18.51
C GLN A 7 -6.24 -27.74 -17.17
N LEU A 8 -7.52 -27.65 -16.80
CA LEU A 8 -7.92 -27.10 -15.51
C LEU A 8 -7.33 -27.88 -14.34
N GLU A 9 -7.38 -29.23 -14.38
CA GLU A 9 -6.81 -30.05 -13.31
C GLU A 9 -5.26 -29.93 -13.23
N SER A 10 -4.58 -29.69 -14.36
CA SER A 10 -3.16 -29.40 -14.38
C SER A 10 -2.85 -28.05 -13.71
N GLU A 11 -3.57 -26.99 -14.07
CA GLU A 11 -3.40 -25.64 -13.50
C GLU A 11 -3.76 -25.59 -12.01
N LYS A 12 -4.79 -26.30 -11.57
CA LYS A 12 -5.12 -26.43 -10.14
C LYS A 12 -3.92 -26.92 -9.31
N LYS A 13 -3.19 -27.93 -9.83
CA LYS A 13 -2.00 -28.44 -9.15
C LYS A 13 -0.90 -27.40 -9.04
N VAL A 14 -0.69 -26.61 -10.09
CA VAL A 14 0.31 -25.51 -10.08
C VAL A 14 -0.07 -24.48 -9.05
N VAL A 15 -1.31 -23.97 -9.10
CA VAL A 15 -1.77 -22.92 -8.14
C VAL A 15 -1.76 -23.44 -6.70
N ILE A 16 -2.13 -24.70 -6.46
CA ILE A 16 -2.08 -25.31 -5.11
C ILE A 16 -0.63 -25.36 -4.60
N ASN A 17 0.32 -25.74 -5.46
CA ASN A 17 1.74 -25.72 -5.07
C ASN A 17 2.22 -24.29 -4.75
N GLU A 18 1.81 -23.28 -5.54
CA GLU A 18 2.12 -21.88 -5.25
C GLU A 18 1.49 -21.43 -3.90
N ILE A 19 0.28 -21.90 -3.57
CA ILE A 19 -0.34 -21.63 -2.27
C ILE A 19 0.53 -22.21 -1.15
N TYR A 20 0.99 -23.46 -1.27
CA TYR A 20 1.83 -24.08 -0.25
C TYR A 20 3.17 -23.39 -0.09
N GLU A 21 3.86 -23.09 -1.20
CA GLU A 21 5.13 -22.35 -1.17
C GLU A 21 4.97 -21.00 -0.46
N LYS A 22 3.89 -20.27 -0.78
CA LYS A 22 3.61 -19.00 -0.11
C LYS A 22 3.09 -19.16 1.31
N GLU A 23 2.37 -20.23 1.67
CA GLU A 23 1.91 -20.45 3.04
C GLU A 23 3.06 -20.71 4.00
N ASP A 24 4.11 -21.38 3.54
CA ASP A 24 5.34 -21.62 4.31
C ASP A 24 6.17 -20.34 4.51
N GLU A 25 6.01 -19.37 3.62
CA GLU A 25 6.66 -18.08 3.73
C GLU A 25 5.92 -17.17 4.70
N VAL A 26 6.53 -16.87 5.82
CA VAL A 26 5.98 -15.91 6.80
C VAL A 26 6.51 -14.52 6.51
N THR A 27 5.62 -13.63 6.12
CA THR A 27 5.95 -12.23 5.86
C THR A 27 5.16 -11.30 6.77
N LEU A 28 5.68 -10.09 6.98
CA LEU A 28 4.95 -9.02 7.66
C LEU A 28 3.59 -8.77 6.99
N GLU A 29 3.56 -8.72 5.66
CA GLU A 29 2.37 -8.47 4.84
C GLU A 29 1.23 -9.45 5.15
N LYS A 30 1.51 -10.77 5.16
CA LYS A 30 0.47 -11.77 5.45
C LYS A 30 -0.14 -11.66 6.83
N ILE A 31 0.68 -11.32 7.83
CA ILE A 31 0.19 -11.13 9.19
C ILE A 31 -0.57 -9.83 9.28
N TYR A 32 -0.08 -8.80 8.60
CA TYR A 32 -0.68 -7.49 8.49
C TYR A 32 -2.08 -7.58 7.89
N ASP A 33 -2.24 -8.19 6.71
CA ASP A 33 -3.52 -8.29 6.02
C ASP A 33 -4.58 -8.97 6.88
N LYS A 34 -4.22 -10.09 7.52
CA LYS A 34 -5.14 -10.81 8.42
C LYS A 34 -5.53 -9.99 9.65
N ALA A 35 -4.60 -9.22 10.20
CA ALA A 35 -4.82 -8.43 11.40
C ALA A 35 -5.60 -7.14 11.12
N ILE A 36 -5.25 -6.46 10.04
CA ILE A 36 -5.74 -5.12 9.69
C ILE A 36 -7.09 -5.19 8.98
N TRP A 37 -7.21 -6.02 7.95
CA TRP A 37 -8.41 -6.06 7.12
C TRP A 37 -9.58 -6.85 7.72
N ARG A 38 -9.36 -7.66 8.75
CA ARG A 38 -10.38 -8.40 9.52
C ARG A 38 -11.53 -9.00 8.70
N LYS A 39 -12.65 -8.27 8.56
CA LYS A 39 -13.83 -8.67 7.78
C LYS A 39 -13.82 -8.17 6.35
N ASN A 40 -12.88 -7.31 5.99
CA ASN A 40 -12.76 -6.76 4.65
C ASN A 40 -12.23 -7.85 3.70
N PRO A 41 -12.72 -7.95 2.46
CA PRO A 41 -12.20 -8.86 1.44
C PRO A 41 -10.69 -8.73 1.19
N LEU A 42 -10.08 -7.56 1.38
CA LEU A 42 -8.63 -7.32 1.25
C LEU A 42 -7.76 -8.22 2.15
N LYS A 43 -8.32 -8.81 3.21
CA LYS A 43 -7.62 -9.83 4.01
C LYS A 43 -7.33 -11.13 3.28
N ARG A 44 -7.96 -11.37 2.13
CA ARG A 44 -7.83 -12.61 1.37
C ARG A 44 -6.55 -12.57 0.56
N GLY A 45 -5.77 -13.65 0.65
CA GLY A 45 -4.62 -13.81 -0.24
C GLY A 45 -5.05 -13.85 -1.70
N ILE A 46 -4.21 -13.31 -2.58
CA ILE A 46 -4.48 -13.23 -4.03
C ILE A 46 -4.71 -14.62 -4.66
N LEU A 47 -3.99 -15.63 -4.18
CA LEU A 47 -4.12 -17.01 -4.68
C LEU A 47 -5.39 -17.74 -4.18
N GLY A 48 -6.11 -17.15 -3.24
CA GLY A 48 -7.28 -17.78 -2.64
C GLY A 48 -6.92 -18.90 -1.66
N SER A 49 -7.73 -19.96 -1.59
CA SER A 49 -7.49 -21.13 -0.76
C SER A 49 -7.50 -22.41 -1.57
N GLU A 50 -6.78 -23.43 -1.10
CA GLU A 50 -6.73 -24.74 -1.72
C GLU A 50 -8.16 -25.32 -1.96
N GLU A 51 -9.05 -25.17 -0.98
CA GLU A 51 -10.44 -25.63 -1.09
C GLU A 51 -11.17 -24.97 -2.27
N ASN A 52 -11.05 -23.64 -2.41
CA ASN A 52 -11.67 -22.89 -3.50
C ASN A 52 -11.07 -23.29 -4.84
N VAL A 53 -9.75 -23.42 -4.95
CA VAL A 53 -9.07 -23.81 -6.18
C VAL A 53 -9.50 -25.21 -6.61
N LYS A 54 -9.60 -26.17 -5.71
CA LYS A 54 -10.10 -27.52 -6.00
C LYS A 54 -11.56 -27.53 -6.48
N GLY A 55 -12.37 -26.59 -5.96
CA GLY A 55 -13.79 -26.50 -6.29
C GLY A 55 -14.12 -25.93 -7.65
N PHE A 56 -13.21 -25.20 -8.32
CA PHE A 56 -13.49 -24.61 -9.61
C PHE A 56 -13.75 -25.64 -10.71
N THR A 57 -14.74 -25.34 -11.55
CA THR A 57 -15.08 -26.09 -12.75
C THR A 57 -14.75 -25.28 -14.01
N VAL A 58 -14.73 -25.94 -15.18
CA VAL A 58 -14.57 -25.23 -16.47
C VAL A 58 -15.73 -24.24 -16.67
N ASP A 59 -16.94 -24.60 -16.25
CA ASP A 59 -18.11 -23.73 -16.37
C ASP A 59 -17.96 -22.45 -15.52
N ASP A 60 -17.38 -22.54 -14.33
CA ASP A 60 -17.08 -21.38 -13.50
C ASP A 60 -16.11 -20.42 -14.20
N LEU A 61 -15.04 -20.94 -14.79
CA LEU A 61 -14.06 -20.13 -15.54
C LEU A 61 -14.70 -19.49 -16.78
N VAL A 62 -15.52 -20.23 -17.52
CA VAL A 62 -16.24 -19.71 -18.70
C VAL A 62 -17.23 -18.62 -18.28
N GLY A 63 -17.97 -18.85 -17.19
CA GLY A 63 -18.91 -17.88 -16.63
C GLY A 63 -18.22 -16.60 -16.22
N TYR A 64 -17.13 -16.71 -15.44
CA TYR A 64 -16.33 -15.57 -14.99
C TYR A 64 -15.70 -14.79 -16.17
N LYS A 65 -15.17 -15.50 -17.17
CA LYS A 65 -14.65 -14.87 -18.37
C LYS A 65 -15.74 -14.07 -19.10
N LYS A 66 -16.95 -14.63 -19.27
CA LYS A 66 -18.06 -13.92 -19.92
C LYS A 66 -18.45 -12.65 -19.16
N GLU A 67 -18.40 -12.68 -17.85
CA GLU A 67 -18.70 -11.52 -17.01
C GLU A 67 -17.62 -10.44 -17.15
N ILE A 68 -16.34 -10.80 -17.01
CA ILE A 68 -15.23 -9.85 -17.01
C ILE A 68 -14.94 -9.30 -18.40
N PHE A 69 -14.85 -10.15 -19.42
CA PHE A 69 -14.58 -9.74 -20.80
C PHE A 69 -15.85 -9.24 -21.49
N SER A 70 -16.37 -8.12 -20.98
CA SER A 70 -17.52 -7.42 -21.55
C SER A 70 -17.11 -6.02 -22.04
N LYS A 71 -17.82 -5.48 -23.03
CA LYS A 71 -17.51 -4.16 -23.62
C LYS A 71 -17.37 -3.03 -22.60
N ASN A 72 -18.12 -3.10 -21.52
CA ASN A 72 -18.11 -2.08 -20.48
C ASN A 72 -17.03 -2.30 -19.38
N ASN A 73 -16.27 -3.40 -19.50
CA ASN A 73 -15.30 -3.79 -18.47
C ASN A 73 -13.88 -3.99 -19.01
N VAL A 74 -13.64 -3.68 -20.29
CA VAL A 74 -12.33 -3.77 -20.91
C VAL A 74 -11.88 -2.39 -21.35
N THR A 75 -10.69 -2.00 -20.95
CA THR A 75 -10.07 -0.73 -21.32
C THR A 75 -8.78 -1.02 -22.07
N LEU A 76 -8.60 -0.39 -23.22
CA LEU A 76 -7.35 -0.40 -23.98
C LEU A 76 -6.57 0.87 -23.70
N VAL A 77 -5.36 0.73 -23.24
CA VAL A 77 -4.43 1.84 -23.00
C VAL A 77 -3.21 1.65 -23.91
N ILE A 78 -2.85 2.68 -24.64
CA ILE A 78 -1.74 2.66 -25.58
C ILE A 78 -0.80 3.83 -25.24
N THR A 79 0.47 3.53 -25.07
CA THR A 79 1.53 4.52 -24.85
C THR A 79 2.73 4.20 -25.73
N GLY A 80 3.45 5.21 -26.17
CA GLY A 80 4.66 5.04 -26.97
C GLY A 80 4.77 6.06 -28.09
N ALA A 81 5.77 5.90 -28.94
CA ALA A 81 6.00 6.74 -30.11
C ALA A 81 5.08 6.35 -31.27
N ILE A 82 3.78 6.60 -31.11
CA ILE A 82 2.75 6.34 -32.12
C ILE A 82 2.03 7.64 -32.48
N ASP A 83 1.69 7.78 -33.75
CA ASP A 83 0.87 8.90 -34.23
C ASP A 83 -0.63 8.60 -34.06
N GLU A 84 -1.44 9.61 -34.36
CA GLU A 84 -2.90 9.51 -34.23
C GLU A 84 -3.50 8.49 -35.23
N GLU A 85 -2.92 8.39 -36.43
CA GLU A 85 -3.40 7.45 -37.46
C GLU A 85 -3.19 6.00 -37.00
N LYS A 86 -1.99 5.70 -36.49
CA LYS A 86 -1.67 4.37 -35.97
C LYS A 86 -2.48 4.01 -34.73
N SER A 87 -2.69 4.98 -33.85
CA SER A 87 -3.55 4.80 -32.68
C SER A 87 -4.98 4.44 -33.11
N ARG A 88 -5.51 5.14 -34.11
CA ARG A 88 -6.87 4.86 -34.64
C ARG A 88 -6.96 3.48 -35.23
N GLU A 89 -5.98 3.06 -36.06
CA GLU A 89 -5.93 1.70 -36.60
C GLU A 89 -5.99 0.63 -35.49
N ILE A 90 -5.21 0.81 -34.44
CA ILE A 90 -5.17 -0.13 -33.31
C ILE A 90 -6.52 -0.18 -32.59
N PHE A 91 -7.18 0.96 -32.35
CA PHE A 91 -8.52 1.00 -31.76
C PHE A 91 -9.57 0.35 -32.63
N GLU A 92 -9.51 0.53 -33.99
CA GLU A 92 -10.39 -0.12 -34.92
C GLU A 92 -10.22 -1.65 -34.94
N GLU A 93 -8.97 -2.12 -34.92
CA GLU A 93 -8.69 -3.57 -34.86
C GLU A 93 -9.14 -4.15 -33.50
N PHE A 94 -8.93 -3.43 -32.41
CA PHE A 94 -9.42 -3.82 -31.08
C PHE A 94 -10.96 -3.90 -31.07
N GLY A 95 -11.63 -2.94 -31.72
CA GLY A 95 -13.11 -2.93 -31.86
C GLY A 95 -13.68 -4.11 -32.60
N LYS A 96 -12.89 -4.80 -33.47
CA LYS A 96 -13.30 -6.03 -34.18
C LYS A 96 -13.27 -7.28 -33.31
N ILE A 97 -12.59 -7.21 -32.14
CA ILE A 97 -12.55 -8.33 -31.19
C ILE A 97 -13.96 -8.55 -30.65
N LYS A 98 -14.47 -9.79 -30.83
CA LYS A 98 -15.77 -10.17 -30.27
C LYS A 98 -15.70 -10.25 -28.76
N ILE A 99 -15.96 -9.13 -28.08
CA ILE A 99 -16.15 -9.03 -26.65
C ILE A 99 -17.64 -9.15 -26.38
N ASN A 100 -18.03 -9.86 -25.33
CA ASN A 100 -19.45 -10.02 -24.98
C ASN A 100 -20.10 -8.64 -24.77
N GLU A 101 -21.37 -8.51 -25.17
CA GLU A 101 -22.11 -7.23 -25.03
C GLU A 101 -22.20 -6.74 -23.57
N GLY A 102 -21.87 -7.61 -22.63
CA GLY A 102 -21.91 -7.33 -21.20
C GLY A 102 -23.27 -7.64 -20.60
N VAL A 103 -23.27 -8.32 -19.50
CA VAL A 103 -24.37 -8.21 -18.54
C VAL A 103 -24.25 -6.81 -17.97
N GLU A 104 -25.29 -5.97 -18.05
CA GLU A 104 -25.34 -4.74 -17.24
C GLU A 104 -24.94 -5.16 -15.83
N ARG A 105 -23.71 -4.82 -15.43
CA ARG A 105 -23.36 -4.93 -14.03
C ARG A 105 -24.34 -4.01 -13.33
N LYS A 106 -25.43 -4.58 -12.83
CA LYS A 106 -26.17 -3.91 -11.77
C LYS A 106 -25.10 -3.57 -10.79
N GLU A 107 -24.82 -2.27 -10.64
CA GLU A 107 -23.84 -1.74 -9.71
C GLU A 107 -24.11 -2.26 -8.30
N LYS A 108 -23.71 -3.47 -8.07
CA LYS A 108 -23.48 -4.06 -6.77
C LYS A 108 -22.01 -4.44 -6.70
N VAL A 109 -21.15 -3.54 -7.10
CA VAL A 109 -20.00 -3.35 -6.24
C VAL A 109 -20.63 -2.76 -4.98
N GLU A 110 -20.93 -3.60 -4.00
CA GLU A 110 -20.96 -3.11 -2.63
C GLU A 110 -19.64 -2.35 -2.54
N VAL A 111 -19.76 -1.03 -2.60
CA VAL A 111 -18.64 -0.14 -2.25
C VAL A 111 -18.20 -0.75 -0.93
N ILE A 112 -17.03 -1.41 -0.95
CA ILE A 112 -16.49 -1.97 0.27
C ILE A 112 -16.50 -0.77 1.18
N LYS A 113 -17.52 -0.72 2.07
CA LYS A 113 -17.66 0.38 3.01
C LYS A 113 -16.34 0.37 3.70
N GLY A 114 -15.62 1.44 3.55
CA GLY A 114 -14.27 1.55 3.94
C GLY A 114 -14.04 0.97 5.33
N ARG A 115 -12.85 0.58 5.60
CA ARG A 115 -12.48 0.13 6.93
C ARG A 115 -12.97 1.18 7.93
N GLN A 116 -13.88 0.80 8.82
CA GLN A 116 -14.19 1.68 9.93
C GLN A 116 -12.91 1.84 10.72
N PHE A 117 -12.35 3.05 10.72
CA PHE A 117 -11.20 3.39 11.53
C PHE A 117 -11.45 2.90 12.95
N LYS A 118 -10.59 2.03 13.42
CA LYS A 118 -10.69 1.55 14.78
C LYS A 118 -10.19 2.63 15.72
N ARG A 119 -10.96 2.84 16.77
CA ARG A 119 -10.50 3.65 17.90
C ARG A 119 -9.41 2.96 18.71
N GLU A 120 -9.29 1.64 18.59
CA GLU A 120 -8.29 0.87 19.30
C GLU A 120 -7.32 0.25 18.31
N PRO A 121 -6.05 0.58 18.45
CA PRO A 121 -4.97 0.06 17.66
C PRO A 121 -4.82 -1.45 17.83
N ASP A 122 -4.41 -2.09 16.73
CA ASP A 122 -4.12 -3.51 16.73
C ASP A 122 -2.63 -3.75 16.88
N VAL A 123 -2.27 -4.63 17.81
CA VAL A 123 -0.90 -5.11 17.98
C VAL A 123 -0.88 -6.61 17.76
N LYS A 124 -0.05 -7.08 16.84
CA LYS A 124 0.18 -8.50 16.59
C LYS A 124 1.66 -8.83 16.75
N LEU A 125 1.88 -9.96 17.40
CA LEU A 125 3.21 -10.48 17.67
C LEU A 125 3.29 -11.92 17.23
N LYS A 126 4.31 -12.28 16.44
CA LYS A 126 4.56 -13.68 16.10
C LYS A 126 6.01 -14.06 16.35
N ASN A 127 6.23 -15.09 17.16
CA ASN A 127 7.55 -15.54 17.52
C ASN A 127 8.09 -16.59 16.56
N PHE A 128 9.26 -16.31 15.96
CA PHE A 128 10.06 -17.22 15.15
C PHE A 128 11.45 -17.33 15.76
N ALA A 129 11.64 -18.35 16.61
CA ALA A 129 12.87 -18.52 17.38
C ALA A 129 14.10 -18.79 16.53
N SER A 130 13.93 -19.25 15.27
CA SER A 130 15.03 -19.51 14.32
C SER A 130 15.52 -18.26 13.59
N TRP A 131 14.83 -17.13 13.71
CA TRP A 131 15.25 -15.89 13.06
C TRP A 131 16.28 -15.16 13.90
N ASN A 132 17.14 -14.37 13.25
CA ASN A 132 18.19 -13.61 13.90
C ASN A 132 17.77 -12.14 14.18
N ILE A 133 16.81 -11.63 13.42
CA ILE A 133 16.34 -10.25 13.48
C ILE A 133 14.83 -10.22 13.70
N VAL A 134 14.36 -9.09 14.17
CA VAL A 134 12.94 -8.78 14.33
C VAL A 134 12.54 -7.82 13.22
N ASP A 135 11.51 -8.17 12.46
CA ASP A 135 10.88 -7.29 11.49
C ASP A 135 9.64 -6.67 12.08
N VAL A 136 9.49 -5.38 11.83
CA VAL A 136 8.45 -4.53 12.43
C VAL A 136 7.75 -3.73 11.34
N GLN A 137 6.44 -3.69 11.41
CA GLN A 137 5.60 -2.80 10.60
C GLN A 137 4.71 -1.98 11.53
N LEU A 138 4.90 -0.67 11.50
CA LEU A 138 4.06 0.31 12.17
C LEU A 138 3.22 1.02 11.10
N SER A 139 1.91 0.86 11.15
CA SER A 139 1.00 1.33 10.11
C SER A 139 -0.04 2.28 10.63
N PHE A 140 -0.44 3.21 9.79
CA PHE A 140 -1.44 4.24 10.09
C PHE A 140 -2.52 4.24 9.01
N ASP A 141 -3.78 4.21 9.43
CA ASP A 141 -4.92 4.39 8.55
C ASP A 141 -4.98 5.82 8.04
N VAL A 142 -5.22 6.00 6.74
CA VAL A 142 -5.33 7.31 6.09
C VAL A 142 -6.68 7.43 5.38
N ASP A 143 -7.37 8.52 5.67
CA ASP A 143 -8.68 8.86 5.07
C ASP A 143 -8.47 9.72 3.81
N LEU A 144 -8.55 9.12 2.63
CA LEU A 144 -8.38 9.81 1.35
C LEU A 144 -9.55 10.75 1.00
N THR A 145 -10.59 10.81 1.82
CA THR A 145 -11.62 11.87 1.67
C THR A 145 -11.14 13.21 2.20
N LYS A 146 -10.09 13.23 3.02
CA LYS A 146 -9.51 14.44 3.67
C LYS A 146 -8.12 14.77 3.20
N ILE A 147 -7.39 13.79 2.70
CA ILE A 147 -6.00 13.88 2.27
C ILE A 147 -5.94 13.42 0.82
N LYS A 148 -5.39 14.22 -0.07
CA LYS A 148 -5.23 13.83 -1.46
C LYS A 148 -4.10 12.81 -1.59
N GLU A 149 -4.21 11.94 -2.58
CA GLU A 149 -3.23 10.90 -2.85
C GLU A 149 -1.82 11.47 -3.06
N ASN A 150 -1.69 12.50 -3.90
CA ASN A 150 -0.41 13.16 -4.16
C ASN A 150 0.19 13.81 -2.90
N GLU A 151 -0.65 14.37 -2.02
CA GLU A 151 -0.21 14.92 -0.73
C GLU A 151 0.35 13.83 0.20
N LEU A 152 -0.30 12.65 0.20
CA LEU A 152 0.13 11.51 1.00
C LEU A 152 1.44 10.92 0.49
N LEU A 153 1.57 10.72 -0.82
CA LEU A 153 2.81 10.25 -1.46
C LEU A 153 3.96 11.22 -1.22
N PHE A 154 3.69 12.53 -1.29
CA PHE A 154 4.66 13.56 -1.01
C PHE A 154 5.10 13.56 0.47
N LEU A 155 4.16 13.42 1.40
CA LEU A 155 4.50 13.28 2.82
C LEU A 155 5.33 12.01 3.08
N ASN A 156 4.99 10.90 2.43
CA ASN A 156 5.77 9.67 2.51
C ASN A 156 7.24 9.87 2.10
N SER A 157 7.50 10.62 1.02
CA SER A 157 8.86 10.92 0.59
C SER A 157 9.67 11.71 1.64
N ILE A 158 9.03 12.62 2.35
CA ILE A 158 9.64 13.38 3.45
C ILE A 158 9.99 12.48 4.63
N ILE A 159 9.11 11.52 4.96
CA ILE A 159 9.23 10.72 6.18
C ILE A 159 10.23 9.58 6.04
N GLY A 160 10.11 8.76 5.02
CA GLY A 160 10.88 7.52 4.88
C GLY A 160 10.90 6.93 3.47
N GLY A 161 10.49 7.71 2.46
CA GLY A 161 10.43 7.26 1.07
C GLY A 161 11.76 7.31 0.30
N GLY A 162 12.88 7.63 0.95
CA GLY A 162 14.18 7.66 0.30
C GLY A 162 15.30 8.19 1.20
N ASP A 163 16.50 8.25 0.63
CA ASP A 163 17.69 8.80 1.30
C ASP A 163 17.46 10.27 1.69
N GLY A 164 17.92 10.65 2.87
CA GLY A 164 17.71 11.99 3.41
C GLY A 164 16.31 12.26 3.98
N SER A 165 15.44 11.24 4.04
CA SER A 165 14.19 11.29 4.79
C SER A 165 14.43 11.31 6.31
N TYR A 166 13.44 11.79 7.07
CA TYR A 166 13.58 11.91 8.52
C TYR A 166 13.90 10.58 9.21
N LEU A 167 13.24 9.48 8.81
CA LEU A 167 13.47 8.18 9.43
C LEU A 167 14.86 7.61 9.09
N GLN A 168 15.30 7.72 7.84
CA GLN A 168 16.64 7.28 7.46
C GLN A 168 17.70 8.09 8.21
N THR A 169 17.61 9.41 8.17
CA THR A 169 18.61 10.29 8.79
C THR A 169 18.64 10.13 10.32
N GLU A 170 17.48 10.19 10.99
CA GLU A 170 17.45 10.25 12.45
C GLU A 170 17.57 8.87 13.12
N ILE A 171 16.95 7.83 12.55
CA ILE A 171 16.88 6.51 13.17
C ILE A 171 18.05 5.62 12.75
N ARG A 172 18.34 5.59 11.43
CA ARG A 172 19.38 4.71 10.90
C ARG A 172 20.76 5.36 10.94
N GLU A 173 20.92 6.57 10.39
CA GLU A 173 22.25 7.20 10.26
C GLU A 173 22.74 7.80 11.55
N ASN A 174 21.95 8.67 12.20
CA ASN A 174 22.38 9.39 13.39
C ASN A 174 22.42 8.50 14.64
N GLN A 175 21.43 7.62 14.83
CA GLN A 175 21.30 6.80 16.04
C GLN A 175 21.73 5.35 15.84
N GLY A 176 21.82 4.85 14.62
CA GLY A 176 22.21 3.47 14.33
C GLY A 176 21.31 2.42 14.97
N LEU A 177 20.02 2.73 15.15
CA LEU A 177 19.09 1.88 15.89
C LEU A 177 18.58 0.69 15.08
N VAL A 178 18.50 0.83 13.76
CA VAL A 178 17.91 -0.16 12.85
C VAL A 178 18.89 -0.54 11.74
N TYR A 179 18.71 -1.72 11.15
CA TYR A 179 19.47 -2.14 9.96
C TYR A 179 18.97 -1.45 8.71
N ASP A 180 17.66 -1.39 8.58
CA ASP A 180 16.96 -0.75 7.49
C ASP A 180 15.65 -0.14 8.01
N ILE A 181 15.22 0.97 7.40
CA ILE A 181 13.94 1.62 7.70
C ILE A 181 13.45 2.37 6.47
N TYR A 182 12.19 2.16 6.14
CA TYR A 182 11.53 2.90 5.07
C TYR A 182 10.04 3.08 5.35
N SER A 183 9.41 3.98 4.64
CA SER A 183 7.96 4.09 4.64
C SER A 183 7.39 3.84 3.24
N CYS A 184 6.20 3.27 3.20
CA CYS A 184 5.45 3.01 1.98
C CYS A 184 3.97 3.32 2.19
N VAL A 185 3.25 3.46 1.07
CA VAL A 185 1.82 3.79 1.04
C VAL A 185 1.10 2.77 0.19
N ASP A 186 0.06 2.15 0.75
CA ASP A 186 -0.89 1.32 0.03
C ASP A 186 -2.19 2.10 -0.17
N ILE A 187 -2.64 2.23 -1.42
CA ILE A 187 -3.81 3.03 -1.80
C ILE A 187 -4.93 2.11 -2.25
N PHE A 188 -6.10 2.26 -1.65
CA PHE A 188 -7.30 1.48 -1.94
C PHE A 188 -8.49 2.43 -2.11
N SER A 189 -8.82 2.81 -3.33
CA SER A 189 -9.97 3.64 -3.65
C SER A 189 -10.17 4.87 -2.74
N LYS A 190 -10.74 4.73 -1.54
CA LYS A 190 -11.01 5.83 -0.59
C LYS A 190 -10.21 5.75 0.69
N GLU A 191 -9.44 4.69 0.85
CA GLU A 191 -8.63 4.44 2.03
C GLU A 191 -7.21 4.16 1.63
N SER A 192 -6.32 4.51 2.52
CA SER A 192 -4.91 4.23 2.33
C SER A 192 -4.28 3.85 3.66
N ILE A 193 -3.13 3.24 3.58
CA ILE A 193 -2.34 2.88 4.74
C ILE A 193 -0.93 3.40 4.50
N LEU A 194 -0.42 4.19 5.43
CA LEU A 194 0.98 4.56 5.48
C LEU A 194 1.68 3.62 6.46
N SER A 195 2.64 2.87 6.00
CA SER A 195 3.41 1.92 6.79
C SER A 195 4.87 2.34 6.92
N ILE A 196 5.42 2.14 8.11
CA ILE A 196 6.85 2.26 8.42
C ILE A 196 7.34 0.85 8.71
N ILE A 197 8.28 0.38 7.91
CA ILE A 197 8.83 -0.97 7.98
C ILE A 197 10.31 -0.88 8.34
N PHE A 198 10.74 -1.69 9.28
CA PHE A 198 12.14 -1.73 9.71
C PHE A 198 12.53 -3.08 10.29
N SER A 199 13.82 -3.40 10.16
CA SER A 199 14.45 -4.60 10.69
C SER A 199 15.45 -4.26 11.78
N ILE A 200 15.42 -5.03 12.88
CA ILE A 200 16.15 -4.63 14.09
C ILE A 200 16.59 -5.83 14.96
N ASP A 201 17.64 -5.62 15.75
CA ASP A 201 17.96 -6.51 16.86
C ASP A 201 16.90 -6.44 17.96
N LYS A 202 16.49 -7.58 18.49
CA LYS A 202 15.49 -7.68 19.54
C LYS A 202 15.75 -6.77 20.75
N SER A 203 17.00 -6.63 21.14
CA SER A 203 17.38 -5.82 22.32
C SER A 203 17.06 -4.33 22.16
N ARG A 204 16.97 -3.85 20.92
CA ARG A 204 16.70 -2.45 20.59
C ARG A 204 15.24 -2.16 20.23
N LEU A 205 14.39 -3.20 20.14
CA LEU A 205 13.00 -3.10 19.64
C LEU A 205 12.19 -1.99 20.33
N GLN A 206 12.19 -1.96 21.66
CA GLN A 206 11.39 -0.98 22.41
C GLN A 206 11.89 0.45 22.21
N LEU A 207 13.22 0.62 22.25
CA LEU A 207 13.84 1.93 22.05
C LEU A 207 13.53 2.48 20.66
N SER A 208 13.69 1.66 19.62
CA SER A 208 13.45 2.10 18.25
C SER A 208 12.00 2.46 17.98
N ILE A 209 11.05 1.68 18.50
CA ILE A 209 9.61 2.01 18.38
C ILE A 209 9.34 3.38 19.02
N LEU A 210 9.88 3.65 20.21
CA LEU A 210 9.67 4.91 20.91
C LEU A 210 10.31 6.11 20.18
N GLU A 211 11.54 5.95 19.68
CA GLU A 211 12.19 7.04 18.92
C GLU A 211 11.49 7.32 17.58
N ILE A 212 11.04 6.27 16.88
CA ILE A 212 10.23 6.45 15.67
C ILE A 212 8.94 7.23 15.99
N ILE A 213 8.18 6.81 17.02
CA ILE A 213 6.95 7.50 17.42
C ILE A 213 7.22 8.95 17.82
N LYS A 214 8.31 9.22 18.51
CA LYS A 214 8.72 10.57 18.90
C LYS A 214 8.97 11.45 17.66
N ILE A 215 9.70 10.96 16.66
CA ILE A 215 9.92 11.69 15.40
C ILE A 215 8.58 11.96 14.70
N LEU A 216 7.72 10.95 14.55
CA LEU A 216 6.42 11.10 13.91
C LEU A 216 5.55 12.18 14.57
N LYS A 217 5.55 12.23 15.89
CA LYS A 217 4.84 13.28 16.65
C LYS A 217 5.43 14.68 16.41
N GLN A 218 6.73 14.77 16.22
CA GLN A 218 7.40 16.05 16.00
C GLN A 218 7.22 16.58 14.58
N LEU A 219 6.88 15.74 13.59
CA LEU A 219 6.75 16.14 12.19
C LEU A 219 5.86 17.36 12.00
N LYS A 220 4.74 17.44 12.70
CA LYS A 220 3.85 18.61 12.70
C LYS A 220 4.53 19.94 13.04
N ASN A 221 5.68 19.90 13.72
CA ASN A 221 6.43 21.08 14.12
C ASN A 221 7.72 21.26 13.32
N ILE A 222 8.39 20.17 12.96
CA ILE A 222 9.72 20.19 12.36
C ILE A 222 9.75 20.25 10.83
N ILE A 223 8.71 19.74 10.14
CA ILE A 223 8.66 19.86 8.67
C ILE A 223 8.77 21.33 8.29
N SER A 224 9.74 21.64 7.45
CA SER A 224 10.08 23.00 7.07
C SER A 224 9.89 23.24 5.55
N LYS A 225 9.91 24.51 5.14
CA LYS A 225 9.93 24.86 3.72
C LYS A 225 11.09 24.20 2.98
N LYS A 226 12.27 24.11 3.63
CA LYS A 226 13.46 23.47 3.04
C LYS A 226 13.22 22.00 2.74
N ASP A 227 12.48 21.28 3.60
CA ASP A 227 12.15 19.87 3.36
C ASP A 227 11.20 19.71 2.18
N VAL A 228 10.21 20.59 2.07
CA VAL A 228 9.28 20.60 0.93
C VAL A 228 10.03 20.93 -0.36
N ASP A 229 10.84 21.99 -0.39
CA ASP A 229 11.57 22.41 -1.59
C ASP A 229 12.52 21.29 -2.08
N ARG A 230 13.24 20.63 -1.15
CA ARG A 230 14.14 19.50 -1.48
C ARG A 230 13.37 18.31 -2.05
N ASN A 231 12.29 17.92 -1.38
CA ASN A 231 11.50 16.77 -1.82
C ASN A 231 10.73 17.08 -3.10
N MET A 232 10.35 18.34 -3.35
CA MET A 232 9.69 18.76 -4.59
C MET A 232 10.59 18.54 -5.80
N ALA A 233 11.86 18.95 -5.72
CA ALA A 233 12.82 18.73 -6.81
C ALA A 233 12.96 17.22 -7.10
N PHE A 234 13.21 16.42 -6.06
CA PHE A 234 13.33 14.98 -6.20
C PHE A 234 12.04 14.31 -6.75
N PHE A 235 10.88 14.75 -6.29
CA PHE A 235 9.59 14.19 -6.72
C PHE A 235 9.31 14.52 -8.19
N THR A 236 9.62 15.74 -8.61
CA THR A 236 9.50 16.18 -10.01
C THR A 236 10.45 15.42 -10.93
N GLU A 237 11.71 15.26 -10.53
CA GLU A 237 12.70 14.48 -11.29
C GLU A 237 12.26 13.01 -11.43
N ASN A 238 11.75 12.40 -10.37
CA ASN A 238 11.25 11.04 -10.44
C ASN A 238 10.02 10.88 -11.34
N LEU A 239 9.12 11.85 -11.40
CA LEU A 239 8.00 11.83 -12.34
C LEU A 239 8.48 11.81 -13.79
N TRP A 240 9.49 12.61 -14.15
CA TRP A 240 10.06 12.61 -15.48
C TRP A 240 10.81 11.32 -15.78
N TYR A 241 11.69 10.87 -14.88
CA TYR A 241 12.41 9.60 -15.02
C TYR A 241 11.46 8.41 -15.24
N TRP A 242 10.39 8.37 -14.46
CA TRP A 242 9.38 7.35 -14.56
C TRP A 242 8.57 7.43 -15.87
N ALA A 243 8.32 8.64 -16.40
CA ALA A 243 7.66 8.83 -17.68
C ALA A 243 8.49 8.36 -18.90
N GLU A 244 9.82 8.21 -18.74
CA GLU A 244 10.69 7.64 -19.77
C GLU A 244 10.45 6.14 -19.98
N GLU A 245 9.96 5.45 -18.95
CA GLU A 245 9.61 4.03 -19.01
C GLU A 245 8.20 3.84 -19.57
N THR A 246 8.09 3.56 -20.86
CA THR A 246 6.79 3.43 -21.57
C THR A 246 5.82 2.46 -20.86
N LYS A 247 6.32 1.37 -20.29
CA LYS A 247 5.52 0.38 -19.56
C LYS A 247 4.93 0.97 -18.28
N GLU A 248 5.73 1.68 -17.50
CA GLU A 248 5.30 2.31 -16.25
C GLU A 248 4.28 3.42 -16.53
N LEU A 249 4.55 4.24 -17.55
CA LEU A 249 3.60 5.26 -18.01
C LEU A 249 2.28 4.63 -18.42
N ASN A 250 2.30 3.53 -19.19
CA ASN A 250 1.09 2.81 -19.62
C ASN A 250 0.28 2.32 -18.41
N PHE A 251 0.95 1.68 -17.46
CA PHE A 251 0.31 1.16 -16.26
C PHE A 251 -0.37 2.27 -15.44
N GLN A 252 0.31 3.39 -15.29
CA GLN A 252 -0.23 4.52 -14.51
C GLN A 252 -1.44 5.17 -15.19
N LEU A 253 -1.31 5.51 -16.48
CA LEU A 253 -2.44 6.11 -17.22
C LEU A 253 -3.66 5.18 -17.23
N GLY A 254 -3.40 3.87 -17.33
CA GLY A 254 -4.45 2.86 -17.22
C GLY A 254 -5.09 2.82 -15.83
N SER A 255 -4.28 2.90 -14.79
CA SER A 255 -4.74 2.93 -13.39
C SER A 255 -5.56 4.18 -13.09
N ASP A 256 -5.10 5.34 -13.51
CA ASP A 256 -5.83 6.60 -13.36
C ASP A 256 -7.21 6.51 -13.99
N PHE A 257 -7.26 6.07 -15.26
CA PHE A 257 -8.52 5.93 -15.97
C PHE A 257 -9.47 4.92 -15.31
N LEU A 258 -8.95 3.81 -14.81
CA LEU A 258 -9.77 2.78 -14.15
C LEU A 258 -10.33 3.27 -12.81
N ASN A 259 -9.53 4.02 -12.04
CA ASN A 259 -9.91 4.49 -10.72
C ASN A 259 -10.80 5.75 -10.80
N ASP A 260 -10.35 6.78 -11.50
CA ASP A 260 -10.96 8.12 -11.46
C ASP A 260 -11.67 8.51 -12.74
N LYS A 261 -11.57 7.68 -13.80
CA LYS A 261 -12.05 7.98 -15.16
C LYS A 261 -11.38 9.22 -15.79
N GLU A 262 -10.27 9.63 -15.23
CA GLU A 262 -9.47 10.76 -15.65
C GLU A 262 -8.03 10.31 -15.90
N VAL A 263 -7.36 10.94 -16.85
CA VAL A 263 -5.96 10.66 -17.16
C VAL A 263 -5.18 11.93 -16.92
N LEU A 264 -4.26 11.89 -15.96
CA LEU A 264 -3.41 13.03 -15.62
C LEU A 264 -2.10 12.96 -16.42
N THR A 265 -1.74 14.06 -17.07
CA THR A 265 -0.41 14.21 -17.68
C THR A 265 0.67 14.36 -16.59
N ILE A 266 1.94 14.24 -16.98
CA ILE A 266 3.06 14.48 -16.07
C ILE A 266 3.03 15.94 -15.57
N GLU A 267 2.73 16.86 -16.45
CA GLU A 267 2.60 18.30 -16.16
C GLU A 267 1.47 18.57 -15.15
N ASP A 268 0.31 17.89 -15.30
CA ASP A 268 -0.80 18.02 -14.35
C ASP A 268 -0.39 17.55 -12.96
N ARG A 269 0.38 16.44 -12.88
CA ARG A 269 0.91 15.91 -11.62
C ARG A 269 1.92 16.86 -10.99
N ILE A 270 2.82 17.44 -11.78
CA ILE A 270 3.78 18.45 -11.30
C ILE A 270 3.03 19.66 -10.76
N MET A 271 2.09 20.21 -11.52
CA MET A 271 1.29 21.37 -11.08
C MET A 271 0.47 21.08 -9.81
N ALA A 272 -0.03 19.85 -9.65
CA ALA A 272 -0.73 19.46 -8.44
C ALA A 272 0.20 19.44 -7.23
N ASN A 273 1.45 19.02 -7.42
CA ASN A 273 2.45 18.96 -6.36
C ASN A 273 3.01 20.34 -5.99
N GLU A 274 3.19 21.25 -6.94
CA GLU A 274 3.67 22.63 -6.70
C GLU A 274 2.77 23.40 -5.71
N ARG A 275 1.53 22.96 -5.50
CA ARG A 275 0.60 23.54 -4.52
C ARG A 275 0.79 23.01 -3.10
N ILE A 276 1.67 22.03 -2.94
CA ILE A 276 1.96 21.42 -1.63
C ILE A 276 2.91 22.36 -0.87
N ASP A 277 2.51 22.75 0.33
CA ASP A 277 3.36 23.55 1.21
C ASP A 277 3.64 22.81 2.54
N PHE A 278 4.58 23.34 3.31
CA PHE A 278 5.00 22.72 4.56
C PHE A 278 3.92 22.77 5.65
N GLN A 279 3.03 23.74 5.63
CA GLN A 279 1.94 23.83 6.61
C GLN A 279 0.95 22.70 6.36
N ARG A 280 0.61 22.49 5.10
CA ARG A 280 -0.24 21.36 4.71
C ARG A 280 0.39 20.01 5.09
N MET A 281 1.69 19.83 4.91
CA MET A 281 2.39 18.61 5.33
C MET A 281 2.37 18.41 6.85
N ARG A 282 2.46 19.48 7.63
CA ARG A 282 2.30 19.44 9.10
C ARG A 282 0.88 19.04 9.51
N GLU A 283 -0.14 19.62 8.89
CA GLU A 283 -1.55 19.28 9.13
C GLU A 283 -1.81 17.79 8.84
N ILE A 284 -1.37 17.30 7.68
CA ILE A 284 -1.54 15.90 7.30
C ILE A 284 -0.81 14.99 8.28
N SER A 285 0.41 15.32 8.67
CA SER A 285 1.16 14.52 9.65
C SER A 285 0.42 14.44 11.00
N GLU A 286 -0.19 15.53 11.45
CA GLU A 286 -1.02 15.54 12.67
C GLU A 286 -2.31 14.72 12.52
N MET A 287 -2.90 14.70 11.33
CA MET A 287 -4.08 13.88 11.05
C MET A 287 -3.76 12.38 11.05
N ILE A 288 -2.62 11.98 10.52
CA ILE A 288 -2.23 10.57 10.31
C ILE A 288 -1.65 9.96 11.59
N PHE A 289 -0.66 10.63 12.22
CA PHE A 289 0.14 10.04 13.31
C PHE A 289 -0.54 10.12 14.69
N ARG A 290 -1.75 9.56 14.73
CA ARG A 290 -2.57 9.42 15.95
C ARG A 290 -2.60 7.98 16.41
N LYS A 291 -2.71 7.77 17.72
CA LYS A 291 -2.81 6.44 18.30
C LYS A 291 -4.02 5.64 17.78
N GLU A 292 -5.12 6.33 17.48
CA GLU A 292 -6.35 5.72 16.99
C GLU A 292 -6.20 5.14 15.58
N ASN A 293 -5.24 5.63 14.82
CA ASN A 293 -4.97 5.19 13.45
C ASN A 293 -3.88 4.09 13.40
N MET A 294 -3.17 3.87 14.51
CA MET A 294 -1.93 3.10 14.55
C MET A 294 -2.17 1.60 14.72
N SER A 295 -1.41 0.79 14.01
CA SER A 295 -1.32 -0.66 14.19
C SER A 295 0.14 -1.10 14.18
N LEU A 296 0.48 -2.13 14.95
CA LEU A 296 1.85 -2.64 15.05
C LEU A 296 1.87 -4.15 14.80
N ILE A 297 2.71 -4.57 13.88
CA ILE A 297 3.03 -5.97 13.66
C ILE A 297 4.51 -6.20 13.98
N VAL A 298 4.80 -7.23 14.73
CA VAL A 298 6.18 -7.61 15.09
C VAL A 298 6.37 -9.10 14.85
N ILE A 299 7.34 -9.47 14.05
CA ILE A 299 7.69 -10.87 13.79
C ILE A 299 9.19 -11.12 14.00
N GLY A 300 9.54 -12.31 14.46
CA GLY A 300 10.95 -12.67 14.69
C GLY A 300 11.20 -13.33 16.04
N PRO A 301 12.42 -13.35 16.57
CA PRO A 301 12.78 -13.97 17.83
C PRO A 301 12.25 -13.18 19.05
N THR A 302 10.95 -13.15 19.22
CA THR A 302 10.24 -12.29 20.20
C THR A 302 9.97 -12.95 21.55
N LYS A 303 10.61 -14.08 21.87
CA LYS A 303 10.43 -14.76 23.18
C LYS A 303 10.59 -13.77 24.35
N GLY A 304 9.60 -13.68 25.24
CA GLY A 304 9.59 -12.78 26.40
C GLY A 304 9.01 -11.38 26.13
N ILE A 305 8.65 -11.07 24.89
CA ILE A 305 7.84 -9.91 24.52
C ILE A 305 6.38 -10.38 24.42
N THR A 306 5.43 -9.56 24.81
CA THR A 306 3.99 -9.85 24.70
C THR A 306 3.26 -8.72 23.98
N GLU A 307 2.13 -9.02 23.35
CA GLU A 307 1.28 -7.99 22.74
C GLU A 307 0.86 -6.92 23.76
N ASN A 308 0.57 -7.31 25.00
CA ASN A 308 0.20 -6.35 26.05
C ASN A 308 1.34 -5.37 26.37
N LYS A 309 2.59 -5.85 26.50
CA LYS A 309 3.74 -4.95 26.68
C LYS A 309 3.94 -3.98 25.53
N LEU A 310 3.72 -4.45 24.29
CA LEU A 310 3.78 -3.59 23.11
C LEU A 310 2.62 -2.58 23.10
N ARG A 311 1.42 -2.98 23.52
CA ARG A 311 0.28 -2.07 23.68
C ARG A 311 0.57 -1.00 24.75
N GLU A 312 1.08 -1.36 25.90
CA GLU A 312 1.48 -0.41 26.93
C GLU A 312 2.57 0.55 26.41
N LEU A 313 3.55 0.05 25.66
CA LEU A 313 4.59 0.87 25.06
C LEU A 313 4.02 1.92 24.10
N LEU A 314 3.08 1.51 23.25
CA LEU A 314 2.48 2.40 22.26
C LEU A 314 1.54 3.43 22.88
N TYR A 315 0.75 3.02 23.87
CA TYR A 315 -0.38 3.81 24.37
C TYR A 315 -0.16 4.38 25.76
N GLY A 316 0.48 3.63 26.67
CA GLY A 316 0.74 4.10 28.04
C GLY A 316 1.72 5.26 28.11
N LYS A 317 2.73 5.31 27.22
CA LYS A 317 3.68 6.43 27.14
C LYS A 317 3.24 7.55 26.18
N TYR A 318 2.27 7.28 25.33
CA TYR A 318 1.75 8.29 24.40
C TYR A 318 0.97 9.39 25.17
N ASP A 319 0.33 9.06 26.28
CA ASP A 319 -0.47 10.01 27.07
C ASP A 319 0.34 10.74 28.15
N ASN A 320 1.49 10.21 28.60
CA ASN A 320 2.22 10.77 29.73
C ASN A 320 3.17 11.94 29.39
N GLU A 321 3.61 12.08 28.13
CA GLU A 321 4.53 13.19 27.76
C GLU A 321 3.83 14.50 27.40
N TYR A 322 2.51 14.51 27.27
CA TYR A 322 1.72 15.71 26.94
C TYR A 322 1.13 16.41 28.18
N ASN A 323 1.08 15.71 29.33
CA ASN A 323 0.54 16.30 30.58
C ASN A 323 1.60 17.00 31.44
N GLU A 324 2.86 17.03 31.02
CA GLU A 324 3.93 17.70 31.82
C GLU A 324 4.34 19.09 31.30
N LYS A 325 3.59 19.67 30.36
CA LYS A 325 3.88 21.01 29.81
C LYS A 325 2.63 21.87 29.61
N ASP A 326 1.69 21.86 30.53
CA ASP A 326 0.70 22.94 30.70
C ASP A 326 0.98 23.71 32.01
#